data_2d5fb5f28a311970204f25269452bbc2
#
_entry.id   2d5fb5f28a311970204f25269452bbc2
#
_cell.length_a   1.000
_cell.length_b   1.000
_cell.length_c   1.000
_cell.angle_alpha   90.00
_cell.angle_beta   90.00
_cell.angle_gamma   90.00
#
_symmetry.space_group_name_H-M   'P 1'
#
loop_
_entity.id
_entity.type
_entity.pdbx_description
1 polymer ?
#
loop_
_entity_poly.entity_id
_entity_poly.type
_entity_poly.pdbx_seq_one_letter_code
_entity_poly.pdbx_strand_id
1 'polypeptide(L)'
;AIMEIRGSTTDTAYMLKSGALNVSLVLDRGEYYRLFTSMFMHGGFSHIFNNMLVLFCIGDNLERAVGHVKYLIMYIVGGLLANIAALIYYDVMNMNVCCVGASGAIFAVVGALFYIVIINKGRLEELSVYKLGLFIVMSIYLGFQSTTTSNSAHIGGLAAGFILAMLIYRKGKGTRL
;
A
#
# COMPACT_ATOMS: atom_id res chain seq x y z
N ALA A 1 -13.09 4.09 -12.26
CA ALA A 1 -14.33 4.40 -12.98
C ALA A 1 -14.21 5.68 -13.83
N ILE A 2 -13.99 6.87 -13.24
CA ILE A 2 -13.94 8.14 -14.00
C ILE A 2 -12.81 8.16 -15.04
N MET A 3 -11.66 7.57 -14.75
CA MET A 3 -10.54 7.50 -15.69
C MET A 3 -10.84 6.60 -16.90
N GLU A 4 -11.52 5.50 -16.70
CA GLU A 4 -11.91 4.57 -17.77
C GLU A 4 -12.87 5.20 -18.81
N ILE A 5 -13.66 6.18 -18.39
CA ILE A 5 -14.57 6.93 -19.27
C ILE A 5 -13.77 7.88 -20.19
N ARG A 6 -12.58 8.34 -19.76
CA ARG A 6 -11.74 9.32 -20.48
C ARG A 6 -10.60 8.70 -21.28
N GLY A 7 -10.25 7.43 -21.03
CA GLY A 7 -9.16 6.72 -21.72
C GLY A 7 -8.94 5.34 -21.12
N SER A 8 -8.11 4.53 -21.77
CA SER A 8 -7.81 3.17 -21.30
C SER A 8 -6.85 3.19 -20.11
N THR A 9 -7.27 2.66 -18.97
CA THR A 9 -6.41 2.53 -17.78
C THR A 9 -5.37 1.40 -17.91
N THR A 10 -5.38 0.68 -19.02
CA THR A 10 -4.33 -0.27 -19.42
C THR A 10 -3.28 0.35 -20.35
N ASP A 11 -3.52 1.57 -20.85
CA ASP A 11 -2.55 2.31 -21.66
C ASP A 11 -1.57 3.07 -20.76
N THR A 12 -0.30 2.70 -20.84
CA THR A 12 0.78 3.33 -20.08
C THR A 12 0.93 4.82 -20.34
N ALA A 13 0.81 5.26 -21.60
CA ALA A 13 0.94 6.67 -21.94
C ALA A 13 -0.19 7.51 -21.32
N TYR A 14 -1.41 6.99 -21.35
CA TYR A 14 -2.55 7.60 -20.68
C TYR A 14 -2.37 7.67 -19.17
N MET A 15 -1.87 6.58 -18.55
CA MET A 15 -1.62 6.53 -17.11
C MET A 15 -0.53 7.52 -16.68
N LEU A 16 0.57 7.63 -17.43
CA LEU A 16 1.62 8.62 -17.17
C LEU A 16 1.11 10.06 -17.28
N LYS A 17 0.31 10.35 -18.32
CA LYS A 17 -0.33 11.66 -18.49
C LYS A 17 -1.30 11.99 -17.33
N SER A 18 -1.91 10.98 -16.73
CA SER A 18 -2.94 11.13 -15.69
C SER A 18 -2.38 11.20 -14.26
N GLY A 19 -1.06 11.02 -14.05
CA GLY A 19 -0.43 11.16 -12.73
C GLY A 19 0.12 9.87 -12.12
N ALA A 20 0.37 8.84 -12.93
CA ALA A 20 1.07 7.62 -12.49
C ALA A 20 2.50 7.93 -12.03
N LEU A 21 3.00 7.18 -11.07
CA LEU A 21 4.37 7.28 -10.59
C LEU A 21 5.35 6.80 -11.66
N ASN A 22 6.38 7.60 -11.90
CA ASN A 22 7.45 7.29 -12.84
C ASN A 22 8.72 8.04 -12.41
N VAL A 23 9.87 7.36 -12.49
CA VAL A 23 11.15 7.87 -11.95
C VAL A 23 11.53 9.19 -12.61
N SER A 24 11.62 9.24 -13.95
CA SER A 24 12.07 10.44 -14.65
C SER A 24 11.10 11.61 -14.51
N LEU A 25 9.80 11.36 -14.44
CA LEU A 25 8.82 12.43 -14.23
C LEU A 25 8.90 13.04 -12.83
N VAL A 26 9.23 12.21 -11.82
CA VAL A 26 9.37 12.69 -10.44
C VAL A 26 10.73 13.36 -10.22
N LEU A 27 11.83 12.71 -10.60
CA LEU A 27 13.18 13.19 -10.26
C LEU A 27 13.69 14.26 -11.24
N ASP A 28 13.49 14.09 -12.56
CA ASP A 28 14.03 15.02 -13.55
C ASP A 28 13.10 16.21 -13.77
N ARG A 29 11.75 16.02 -13.65
CA ARG A 29 10.77 17.08 -13.87
C ARG A 29 10.17 17.68 -12.60
N GLY A 30 10.46 17.10 -11.42
CA GLY A 30 9.94 17.59 -10.14
C GLY A 30 8.45 17.34 -9.91
N GLU A 31 7.83 16.37 -10.63
CA GLU A 31 6.39 16.09 -10.54
C GLU A 31 6.05 15.24 -9.30
N TYR A 32 6.42 15.72 -8.09
CA TYR A 32 6.27 15.00 -6.82
C TYR A 32 4.83 14.65 -6.44
N TYR A 33 3.84 15.35 -7.00
CA TYR A 33 2.42 15.03 -6.79
C TYR A 33 2.07 13.60 -7.19
N ARG A 34 2.85 12.98 -8.07
CA ARG A 34 2.69 11.60 -8.53
C ARG A 34 2.86 10.57 -7.43
N LEU A 35 3.62 10.89 -6.37
CA LEU A 35 3.72 10.05 -5.17
C LEU A 35 2.35 9.85 -4.51
N PHE A 36 1.48 10.85 -4.58
CA PHE A 36 0.13 10.80 -4.02
C PHE A 36 -0.89 10.30 -5.04
N THR A 37 -0.91 10.88 -6.24
CA THR A 37 -1.96 10.59 -7.23
C THR A 37 -1.95 9.13 -7.69
N SER A 38 -0.77 8.54 -7.85
CA SER A 38 -0.63 7.14 -8.26
C SER A 38 -1.28 6.13 -7.31
N MET A 39 -1.42 6.46 -6.02
CA MET A 39 -2.10 5.63 -5.02
C MET A 39 -3.59 5.42 -5.32
N PHE A 40 -4.21 6.33 -6.08
CA PHE A 40 -5.64 6.29 -6.40
C PHE A 40 -5.92 5.87 -7.85
N MET A 41 -4.86 5.55 -8.60
CA MET A 41 -4.95 5.09 -9.98
C MET A 41 -4.81 3.57 -10.04
N HIS A 42 -5.50 2.91 -11.00
CA HIS A 42 -5.46 1.47 -11.13
C HIS A 42 -5.43 1.06 -12.60
N GLY A 43 -4.59 0.07 -12.91
CA GLY A 43 -4.45 -0.54 -14.23
C GLY A 43 -5.56 -1.55 -14.53
N GLY A 44 -6.79 -1.09 -14.76
CA GLY A 44 -7.95 -1.90 -15.09
C GLY A 44 -8.80 -2.32 -13.89
N PHE A 45 -9.97 -2.92 -14.23
CA PHE A 45 -11.00 -3.26 -13.24
C PHE A 45 -10.55 -4.31 -12.21
N SER A 46 -9.90 -5.37 -12.64
CA SER A 46 -9.42 -6.41 -11.71
C SER A 46 -8.42 -5.88 -10.70
N HIS A 47 -7.58 -4.92 -11.10
CA HIS A 47 -6.61 -4.31 -10.19
C HIS A 47 -7.30 -3.50 -9.08
N ILE A 48 -8.27 -2.64 -9.43
CA ILE A 48 -9.02 -1.89 -8.40
C ILE A 48 -9.88 -2.82 -7.54
N PHE A 49 -10.54 -3.82 -8.15
CA PHE A 49 -11.37 -4.76 -7.43
C PHE A 49 -10.57 -5.53 -6.37
N ASN A 50 -9.42 -6.08 -6.73
CA ASN A 50 -8.56 -6.81 -5.79
C ASN A 50 -8.05 -5.90 -4.66
N ASN A 51 -7.62 -4.68 -4.97
CA ASN A 51 -7.21 -3.72 -3.94
C ASN A 51 -8.36 -3.40 -2.98
N MET A 52 -9.55 -3.12 -3.49
CA MET A 52 -10.71 -2.79 -2.65
C MET A 52 -11.17 -3.99 -1.82
N LEU A 53 -11.11 -5.21 -2.37
CA LEU A 53 -11.45 -6.42 -1.64
C LEU A 53 -10.50 -6.61 -0.44
N VAL A 54 -9.19 -6.50 -0.65
CA VAL A 54 -8.21 -6.63 0.44
C VAL A 54 -8.40 -5.51 1.47
N LEU A 55 -8.58 -4.27 1.00
CA LEU A 55 -8.80 -3.12 1.90
C LEU A 55 -10.07 -3.28 2.73
N PHE A 56 -11.15 -3.79 2.15
CA PHE A 56 -12.40 -4.07 2.85
C PHE A 56 -12.23 -5.16 3.91
N CYS A 57 -11.53 -6.26 3.57
CA CYS A 57 -11.33 -7.38 4.50
C CYS A 57 -10.39 -7.07 5.67
N ILE A 58 -9.39 -6.21 5.46
CA ILE A 58 -8.31 -5.98 6.44
C ILE A 58 -8.40 -4.58 7.05
N GLY A 59 -8.85 -3.58 6.29
CA GLY A 59 -8.83 -2.17 6.70
C GLY A 59 -9.69 -1.89 7.94
N ASP A 60 -10.87 -2.48 8.02
CA ASP A 60 -11.79 -2.35 9.14
C ASP A 60 -11.16 -2.81 10.48
N ASN A 61 -10.34 -3.88 10.46
CA ASN A 61 -9.63 -4.34 11.65
C ASN A 61 -8.63 -3.30 12.18
N LEU A 62 -7.88 -2.63 11.28
CA LEU A 62 -6.97 -1.58 11.71
C LEU A 62 -7.75 -0.36 12.20
N GLU A 63 -8.79 0.04 11.49
CA GLU A 63 -9.60 1.20 11.84
C GLU A 63 -10.26 1.05 13.23
N ARG A 64 -10.81 -0.12 13.54
CA ARG A 64 -11.32 -0.43 14.90
C ARG A 64 -10.22 -0.39 15.96
N ALA A 65 -9.01 -0.87 15.63
CA ALA A 65 -7.92 -0.91 16.59
C ALA A 65 -7.32 0.46 16.92
N VAL A 66 -7.29 1.40 15.96
CA VAL A 66 -6.58 2.69 16.10
C VAL A 66 -7.48 3.91 16.02
N GLY A 67 -8.71 3.78 15.51
CA GLY A 67 -9.66 4.85 15.20
C GLY A 67 -9.44 5.49 13.83
N HIS A 68 -10.48 6.15 13.31
CA HIS A 68 -10.55 6.68 11.93
C HIS A 68 -9.36 7.57 11.53
N VAL A 69 -8.98 8.52 12.39
CA VAL A 69 -7.92 9.49 12.07
C VAL A 69 -6.55 8.82 11.94
N LYS A 70 -6.20 7.95 12.88
CA LYS A 70 -4.92 7.22 12.84
C LYS A 70 -4.88 6.23 11.68
N TYR A 71 -6.00 5.57 11.39
CA TYR A 71 -6.14 4.71 10.21
C TYR A 71 -5.85 5.49 8.93
N LEU A 72 -6.49 6.66 8.75
CA LEU A 72 -6.26 7.50 7.57
C LEU A 72 -4.80 7.97 7.47
N ILE A 73 -4.18 8.37 8.58
CA ILE A 73 -2.77 8.73 8.63
C ILE A 73 -1.90 7.55 8.20
N MET A 74 -2.12 6.36 8.75
CA MET A 74 -1.36 5.16 8.41
C MET A 74 -1.51 4.78 6.93
N TYR A 75 -2.72 4.90 6.37
CA TYR A 75 -2.98 4.64 4.97
C TYR A 75 -2.26 5.65 4.06
N ILE A 76 -2.45 6.96 4.30
CA ILE A 76 -1.90 8.01 3.43
C ILE A 76 -0.38 8.11 3.56
N VAL A 77 0.13 8.24 4.79
CA VAL A 77 1.58 8.38 5.02
C VAL A 77 2.30 7.08 4.66
N GLY A 78 1.73 5.93 5.03
CA GLY A 78 2.28 4.63 4.67
C GLY A 78 2.34 4.41 3.16
N GLY A 79 1.31 4.82 2.43
CA GLY A 79 1.28 4.75 0.96
C GLY A 79 2.29 5.70 0.29
N LEU A 80 2.45 6.91 0.82
CA LEU A 80 3.49 7.83 0.34
C LEU A 80 4.89 7.25 0.55
N LEU A 81 5.16 6.70 1.73
CA LEU A 81 6.45 6.05 2.04
C LEU A 81 6.69 4.80 1.17
N ALA A 82 5.63 4.03 0.87
CA ALA A 82 5.69 2.91 -0.06
C ALA A 82 6.11 3.36 -1.46
N ASN A 83 5.52 4.44 -1.96
CA ASN A 83 5.86 5.00 -3.27
C ASN A 83 7.26 5.62 -3.29
N ILE A 84 7.73 6.23 -2.20
CA ILE A 84 9.11 6.71 -2.07
C ILE A 84 10.08 5.51 -2.10
N ALA A 85 9.79 4.44 -1.38
CA ALA A 85 10.61 3.23 -1.41
C ALA A 85 10.68 2.60 -2.81
N ALA A 86 9.54 2.55 -3.52
CA ALA A 86 9.49 2.08 -4.90
C ALA A 86 10.29 2.99 -5.84
N LEU A 87 10.15 4.32 -5.71
CA LEU A 87 10.87 5.30 -6.50
C LEU A 87 12.39 5.12 -6.35
N ILE A 88 12.88 5.05 -5.10
CA ILE A 88 14.31 4.83 -4.81
C ILE A 88 14.79 3.49 -5.41
N TYR A 89 14.03 2.42 -5.25
CA TYR A 89 14.38 1.12 -5.81
C TYR A 89 14.51 1.17 -7.33
N TYR A 90 13.53 1.78 -8.02
CA TYR A 90 13.54 1.86 -9.49
C TYR A 90 14.63 2.79 -10.02
N ASP A 91 14.94 3.87 -9.31
CA ASP A 91 16.05 4.76 -9.66
C ASP A 91 17.40 4.05 -9.55
N VAL A 92 17.67 3.38 -8.42
CA VAL A 92 18.90 2.60 -8.20
C VAL A 92 19.08 1.46 -9.22
N MET A 93 17.96 0.84 -9.63
CA MET A 93 17.98 -0.24 -10.63
C MET A 93 17.94 0.27 -12.08
N ASN A 94 17.96 1.59 -12.31
CA ASN A 94 17.82 2.22 -13.62
C ASN A 94 16.54 1.76 -14.37
N MET A 95 15.43 1.59 -13.65
CA MET A 95 14.16 1.11 -14.19
C MET A 95 13.18 2.27 -14.34
N ASN A 96 12.79 2.58 -15.57
CA ASN A 96 11.80 3.63 -15.86
C ASN A 96 10.40 3.03 -16.05
N VAL A 97 9.77 2.63 -14.95
CA VAL A 97 8.48 1.96 -14.92
C VAL A 97 7.33 2.92 -14.62
N CYS A 98 6.12 2.52 -15.02
CA CYS A 98 4.87 3.18 -14.67
C CYS A 98 4.22 2.44 -13.50
N CYS A 99 4.13 3.07 -12.31
CA CYS A 99 3.52 2.48 -11.13
C CYS A 99 2.21 3.17 -10.76
N VAL A 100 1.21 2.34 -10.43
CA VAL A 100 -0.12 2.78 -9.97
C VAL A 100 -0.69 1.74 -9.02
N GLY A 101 -1.56 2.17 -8.13
CA GLY A 101 -2.34 1.30 -7.26
C GLY A 101 -2.31 1.70 -5.79
N ALA A 102 -3.38 1.37 -5.09
CA ALA A 102 -3.50 1.53 -3.65
C ALA A 102 -2.67 0.50 -2.86
N SER A 103 -2.07 -0.48 -3.54
CA SER A 103 -1.49 -1.67 -2.89
C SER A 103 -0.35 -1.33 -1.92
N GLY A 104 0.48 -0.33 -2.21
CA GLY A 104 1.52 0.15 -1.28
C GLY A 104 0.91 0.64 0.05
N ALA A 105 -0.18 1.42 -0.01
CA ALA A 105 -0.91 1.87 1.18
C ALA A 105 -1.64 0.71 1.90
N ILE A 106 -2.18 -0.24 1.15
CA ILE A 106 -2.79 -1.46 1.71
C ILE A 106 -1.75 -2.30 2.45
N PHE A 107 -0.54 -2.45 1.89
CA PHE A 107 0.55 -3.12 2.59
C PHE A 107 1.02 -2.36 3.83
N ALA A 108 0.90 -1.03 3.86
CA ALA A 108 1.12 -0.27 5.10
C ALA A 108 0.04 -0.57 6.16
N VAL A 109 -1.23 -0.71 5.77
CA VAL A 109 -2.30 -1.18 6.68
C VAL A 109 -1.99 -2.59 7.20
N VAL A 110 -1.54 -3.50 6.33
CA VAL A 110 -1.14 -4.87 6.72
C VAL A 110 0.05 -4.85 7.69
N GLY A 111 1.07 -4.04 7.42
CA GLY A 111 2.24 -3.88 8.30
C GLY A 111 1.87 -3.32 9.67
N ALA A 112 0.98 -2.34 9.72
CA ALA A 112 0.46 -1.79 10.96
C ALA A 112 -0.31 -2.83 11.77
N LEU A 113 -1.20 -3.58 11.13
CA LEU A 113 -1.92 -4.69 11.76
C LEU A 113 -0.98 -5.78 12.26
N PHE A 114 0.03 -6.13 11.47
CA PHE A 114 1.00 -7.16 11.85
C PHE A 114 1.71 -6.79 13.16
N TYR A 115 2.17 -5.53 13.30
CA TYR A 115 2.72 -5.02 14.55
C TYR A 115 1.70 -5.12 15.71
N ILE A 116 0.47 -4.63 15.48
CA ILE A 116 -0.58 -4.61 16.52
C ILE A 116 -0.93 -6.01 16.99
N VAL A 117 -1.03 -6.97 16.08
CA VAL A 117 -1.30 -8.37 16.41
C VAL A 117 -0.16 -8.96 17.25
N ILE A 118 1.11 -8.69 16.91
CA ILE A 118 2.27 -9.14 17.69
C ILE A 118 2.18 -8.66 19.14
N ILE A 119 1.98 -7.35 19.37
CA ILE A 119 1.96 -6.81 20.73
C ILE A 119 0.68 -7.16 21.52
N ASN A 120 -0.37 -7.64 20.84
CA ASN A 120 -1.57 -8.17 21.43
C ASN A 120 -1.54 -9.72 21.61
N LYS A 121 -0.35 -10.26 21.88
CA LYS A 121 -0.11 -11.69 22.16
C LYS A 121 -0.39 -12.60 20.95
N GLY A 122 -0.19 -12.09 19.75
CA GLY A 122 -0.30 -12.84 18.51
C GLY A 122 -1.70 -12.97 17.93
N ARG A 123 -2.70 -12.29 18.50
CA ARG A 123 -4.09 -12.28 18.02
C ARG A 123 -4.74 -10.91 18.19
N LEU A 124 -5.60 -10.57 17.23
CA LEU A 124 -6.51 -9.44 17.29
C LEU A 124 -7.80 -9.88 16.59
N GLU A 125 -8.88 -10.09 17.35
CA GLU A 125 -10.13 -10.71 16.87
C GLU A 125 -9.82 -12.03 16.10
N GLU A 126 -10.27 -12.14 14.85
CA GLU A 126 -10.04 -13.30 13.98
C GLU A 126 -8.65 -13.31 13.29
N LEU A 127 -7.88 -12.21 13.43
CA LEU A 127 -6.54 -12.10 12.86
C LEU A 127 -5.49 -12.69 13.80
N SER A 128 -4.54 -13.41 13.22
CA SER A 128 -3.37 -13.92 13.94
C SER A 128 -2.09 -13.60 13.19
N VAL A 129 -0.95 -13.64 13.89
CA VAL A 129 0.39 -13.50 13.28
C VAL A 129 0.56 -14.48 12.12
N TYR A 130 0.07 -15.71 12.29
CA TYR A 130 0.17 -16.74 11.25
C TYR A 130 -0.64 -16.38 10.01
N LYS A 131 -1.91 -15.98 10.16
CA LYS A 131 -2.77 -15.60 9.02
C LYS A 131 -2.19 -14.41 8.25
N LEU A 132 -1.78 -13.36 8.97
CA LEU A 132 -1.18 -12.18 8.36
C LEU A 132 0.20 -12.48 7.75
N GLY A 133 1.03 -13.27 8.43
CA GLY A 133 2.32 -13.69 7.91
C GLY A 133 2.19 -14.51 6.62
N LEU A 134 1.25 -15.46 6.57
CA LEU A 134 0.96 -16.22 5.35
C LEU A 134 0.47 -15.31 4.22
N PHE A 135 -0.45 -14.37 4.52
CA PHE A 135 -0.92 -13.39 3.54
C PHE A 135 0.25 -12.56 2.96
N ILE A 136 1.14 -12.05 3.82
CA ILE A 136 2.31 -11.25 3.41
C ILE A 136 3.22 -12.08 2.50
N VAL A 137 3.62 -13.28 2.92
CA VAL A 137 4.52 -14.15 2.15
C VAL A 137 3.92 -14.51 0.81
N MET A 138 2.65 -14.94 0.79
CA MET A 138 1.98 -15.31 -0.46
C MET A 138 1.79 -14.11 -1.40
N SER A 139 1.45 -12.94 -0.88
CA SER A 139 1.27 -11.73 -1.69
C SER A 139 2.58 -11.27 -2.32
N ILE A 140 3.70 -11.29 -1.57
CA ILE A 140 5.02 -10.95 -2.09
C ILE A 140 5.48 -12.00 -3.11
N TYR A 141 5.29 -13.28 -2.82
CA TYR A 141 5.63 -14.36 -3.75
C TYR A 141 4.88 -14.23 -5.09
N LEU A 142 3.55 -14.04 -5.04
CA LEU A 142 2.74 -13.82 -6.24
C LEU A 142 3.14 -12.52 -6.97
N GLY A 143 3.55 -11.49 -6.22
CA GLY A 143 4.08 -10.25 -6.79
C GLY A 143 5.37 -10.47 -7.60
N PHE A 144 6.24 -11.39 -7.21
CA PHE A 144 7.42 -11.76 -8.02
C PHE A 144 7.08 -12.52 -9.30
N GLN A 145 5.93 -13.19 -9.34
CA GLN A 145 5.43 -13.85 -10.55
C GLN A 145 4.70 -12.90 -11.50
N SER A 146 4.39 -11.69 -11.04
CA SER A 146 3.64 -10.69 -11.80
C SER A 146 4.57 -9.63 -12.39
N THR A 147 4.37 -9.29 -13.65
CA THR A 147 5.08 -8.18 -14.31
C THR A 147 4.46 -6.81 -14.02
N THR A 148 3.29 -6.78 -13.40
CA THR A 148 2.52 -5.56 -13.13
C THR A 148 2.49 -5.17 -11.66
N THR A 149 3.10 -5.98 -10.78
CA THR A 149 3.10 -5.75 -9.33
C THR A 149 4.42 -5.15 -8.87
N SER A 150 4.37 -4.07 -8.10
CA SER A 150 5.54 -3.44 -7.49
C SER A 150 5.84 -4.03 -6.12
N ASN A 151 6.67 -5.06 -6.06
CA ASN A 151 7.10 -5.62 -4.77
C ASN A 151 7.90 -4.63 -3.92
N SER A 152 8.62 -3.69 -4.53
CA SER A 152 9.32 -2.63 -3.80
C SER A 152 8.34 -1.72 -3.05
N ALA A 153 7.19 -1.37 -3.67
CA ALA A 153 6.12 -0.63 -2.99
C ALA A 153 5.46 -1.48 -1.89
N HIS A 154 5.25 -2.77 -2.11
CA HIS A 154 4.66 -3.67 -1.10
C HIS A 154 5.54 -3.80 0.14
N ILE A 155 6.83 -4.09 -0.04
CA ILE A 155 7.79 -4.22 1.05
C ILE A 155 8.00 -2.88 1.76
N GLY A 156 8.14 -1.78 0.99
CA GLY A 156 8.24 -0.43 1.55
C GLY A 156 7.00 -0.04 2.36
N GLY A 157 5.81 -0.34 1.86
CA GLY A 157 4.55 -0.11 2.56
C GLY A 157 4.45 -0.92 3.85
N LEU A 158 4.75 -2.22 3.79
CA LEU A 158 4.75 -3.12 4.95
C LEU A 158 5.66 -2.59 6.06
N ALA A 159 6.89 -2.22 5.73
CA ALA A 159 7.85 -1.66 6.68
C ALA A 159 7.38 -0.31 7.25
N ALA A 160 6.91 0.60 6.38
CA ALA A 160 6.39 1.90 6.79
C ALA A 160 5.20 1.76 7.75
N GLY A 161 4.23 0.92 7.42
CA GLY A 161 3.06 0.69 8.28
C GLY A 161 3.41 0.09 9.63
N PHE A 162 4.35 -0.86 9.66
CA PHE A 162 4.86 -1.44 10.90
C PHE A 162 5.49 -0.38 11.80
N ILE A 163 6.36 0.48 11.23
CA ILE A 163 7.02 1.57 11.97
C ILE A 163 6.00 2.62 12.43
N LEU A 164 5.06 3.02 11.56
CA LEU A 164 4.01 3.96 11.93
C LEU A 164 3.16 3.44 13.09
N ALA A 165 2.82 2.14 13.08
CA ALA A 165 2.08 1.54 14.19
C ALA A 165 2.90 1.53 15.49
N MET A 166 4.21 1.26 15.43
CA MET A 166 5.10 1.39 16.59
C MET A 166 5.04 2.79 17.21
N LEU A 167 4.98 3.83 16.39
CA LEU A 167 4.99 5.23 16.84
C LEU A 167 3.61 5.70 17.34
N ILE A 168 2.54 5.26 16.69
CA ILE A 168 1.20 5.84 16.86
C ILE A 168 0.29 4.98 17.75
N TYR A 169 0.44 3.64 17.69
CA TYR A 169 -0.41 2.74 18.44
C TYR A 169 0.07 2.61 19.89
N ARG A 170 -0.86 2.79 20.82
CA ARG A 170 -0.63 2.54 22.25
C ARG A 170 -1.64 1.52 22.72
N LYS A 171 -1.13 0.40 23.24
CA LYS A 171 -1.98 -0.63 23.84
C LYS A 171 -2.74 -0.05 25.03
N GLY A 172 -4.07 0.03 24.94
CA GLY A 172 -4.91 0.48 26.05
C GLY A 172 -4.82 -0.47 27.24
N LYS A 173 -4.74 0.07 28.47
CA LYS A 173 -4.89 -0.69 29.69
C LYS A 173 -6.36 -1.12 29.79
N GLY A 174 -6.76 -2.24 29.17
CA GLY A 174 -8.12 -2.76 29.31
C GLY A 174 -8.86 -3.14 28.04
N THR A 175 -8.27 -2.99 26.86
CA THR A 175 -8.91 -3.49 25.63
C THR A 175 -8.75 -5.03 25.59
N ARG A 176 -9.66 -5.73 26.30
CA ARG A 176 -10.01 -7.10 25.95
C ARG A 176 -10.94 -6.96 24.73
N LEU A 177 -10.38 -6.98 23.54
CA LEU A 177 -11.11 -7.20 22.31
C LEU A 177 -11.24 -8.70 22.09
#